data_23b64f77d44aaa7973f0434c5bb694e4
#
_entry.id   23b64f77d44aaa7973f0434c5bb694e4
#
_cell.length_a   1.000
_cell.length_b   1.000
_cell.length_c   1.000
_cell.angle_alpha   90.00
_cell.angle_beta   90.00
_cell.angle_gamma   90.00
#
_symmetry.space_group_name_H-M   'P 1'
#
loop_
_entity.id
_entity.type
_entity.pdbx_description
1 polymer ?
#
loop_
_entity_poly.entity_id
_entity_poly.type
_entity_poly.pdbx_seq_one_letter_code
_entity_poly.pdbx_strand_id
1 'polypeptide(L)'
;MSKKANPYENFLNVLDSAAALDGIDQNDYAAFRYPEQELKVNFPVRMDNGELKMFTGYRIQHSSTRGPCKGGIRFHPNVDMDEVRALAAWMTFKCAVANIPYGGAKGGITCDPSQMSKGELERMTRRYAAMIAPIIGPHKDIPAPDVNTNAEVMGWVMDTYSMKYGYPIPGVVTGKAFEIGGSLGRPEATGRGVMLCCCLLYTSP
;
A
#
# COMPACT_ATOMS: atom_id res chain seq x y z
N MET A 1 26.80 -0.39 16.49
CA MET A 1 25.43 -0.15 16.00
C MET A 1 25.00 -1.37 15.19
N SER A 2 24.02 -2.15 15.67
CA SER A 2 23.46 -3.28 14.92
C SER A 2 22.91 -2.79 13.59
N LYS A 3 23.36 -3.36 12.47
CA LYS A 3 22.85 -3.05 11.14
C LYS A 3 21.36 -3.39 11.13
N LYS A 4 20.46 -2.42 10.94
CA LYS A 4 19.03 -2.66 10.82
C LYS A 4 18.84 -3.65 9.67
N ALA A 5 18.21 -4.80 9.95
CA ALA A 5 17.98 -5.80 8.92
C ALA A 5 17.15 -5.19 7.79
N ASN A 6 17.59 -5.40 6.54
CA ASN A 6 16.87 -4.88 5.37
C ASN A 6 15.56 -5.68 5.20
N PRO A 7 14.37 -5.04 5.25
CA PRO A 7 13.10 -5.75 5.15
C PRO A 7 12.94 -6.50 3.81
N TYR A 8 13.48 -5.95 2.72
CA TYR A 8 13.38 -6.58 1.42
C TYR A 8 14.30 -7.80 1.28
N GLU A 9 15.51 -7.73 1.82
CA GLU A 9 16.40 -8.90 1.90
C GLU A 9 15.77 -10.02 2.74
N ASN A 10 15.12 -9.67 3.85
CA ASN A 10 14.39 -10.65 4.66
C ASN A 10 13.25 -11.31 3.87
N PHE A 11 12.50 -10.54 3.10
CA PHE A 11 11.47 -11.10 2.21
C PHE A 11 12.07 -12.08 1.20
N LEU A 12 13.17 -11.71 0.52
CA LEU A 12 13.84 -12.56 -0.45
C LEU A 12 14.32 -13.89 0.18
N ASN A 13 14.88 -13.84 1.38
CA ASN A 13 15.30 -15.04 2.10
C ASN A 13 14.13 -15.97 2.43
N VAL A 14 12.96 -15.41 2.80
CA VAL A 14 11.74 -16.21 3.04
C VAL A 14 11.23 -16.83 1.76
N LEU A 15 11.23 -16.09 0.66
CA LEU A 15 10.83 -16.57 -0.66
C LEU A 15 11.70 -17.74 -1.11
N ASP A 16 13.04 -17.59 -1.03
CA ASP A 16 14.00 -18.62 -1.40
C ASP A 16 13.85 -19.88 -0.53
N SER A 17 13.63 -19.69 0.78
CA SER A 17 13.43 -20.80 1.70
C SER A 17 12.14 -21.56 1.41
N ALA A 18 11.05 -20.85 1.10
CA ALA A 18 9.77 -21.47 0.74
C ALA A 18 9.88 -22.25 -0.58
N ALA A 19 10.52 -21.66 -1.61
CA ALA A 19 10.74 -22.33 -2.88
C ALA A 19 11.58 -23.61 -2.73
N ALA A 20 12.62 -23.57 -1.90
CA ALA A 20 13.47 -24.73 -1.62
C ALA A 20 12.71 -25.87 -0.95
N LEU A 21 11.76 -25.57 -0.04
CA LEU A 21 10.92 -26.57 0.62
C LEU A 21 10.01 -27.33 -0.36
N ASP A 22 9.48 -26.62 -1.36
CA ASP A 22 8.60 -27.21 -2.37
C ASP A 22 9.36 -27.71 -3.62
N GLY A 23 10.70 -27.58 -3.66
CA GLY A 23 11.52 -28.00 -4.78
C GLY A 23 11.29 -27.17 -6.07
N ILE A 24 10.85 -25.91 -5.94
CA ILE A 24 10.60 -25.01 -7.06
C ILE A 24 11.93 -24.47 -7.59
N ASP A 25 12.14 -24.57 -8.91
CA ASP A 25 13.34 -24.02 -9.55
C ASP A 25 13.37 -22.49 -9.46
N GLN A 26 14.56 -21.93 -9.29
CA GLN A 26 14.73 -20.47 -9.15
C GLN A 26 14.22 -19.70 -10.37
N ASN A 27 14.29 -20.27 -11.56
CA ASN A 27 13.78 -19.62 -12.78
C ASN A 27 12.26 -19.47 -12.77
N ASP A 28 11.53 -20.36 -12.08
CA ASP A 28 10.06 -20.34 -12.04
C ASP A 28 9.53 -19.20 -11.16
N TYR A 29 10.30 -18.74 -10.17
CA TYR A 29 9.89 -17.64 -9.30
C TYR A 29 10.79 -16.39 -9.40
N ALA A 30 11.74 -16.36 -10.32
CA ALA A 30 12.69 -15.27 -10.49
C ALA A 30 11.99 -13.89 -10.62
N ALA A 31 10.86 -13.84 -11.33
CA ALA A 31 10.09 -12.62 -11.51
C ALA A 31 9.57 -12.04 -10.19
N PHE A 32 9.26 -12.87 -9.19
CA PHE A 32 8.79 -12.41 -7.87
C PHE A 32 9.91 -11.86 -6.96
N ARG A 33 11.14 -11.88 -7.43
CA ARG A 33 12.27 -11.27 -6.73
C ARG A 33 12.40 -9.78 -7.00
N TYR A 34 11.65 -9.26 -7.98
CA TYR A 34 11.73 -7.87 -8.42
C TYR A 34 10.33 -7.28 -8.58
N PRO A 35 10.09 -6.05 -8.08
CA PRO A 35 8.87 -5.33 -8.42
C PRO A 35 8.79 -5.02 -9.91
N GLU A 36 7.58 -5.12 -10.49
CA GLU A 36 7.32 -4.74 -11.89
C GLU A 36 7.51 -3.24 -12.12
N GLN A 37 7.14 -2.40 -11.13
CA GLN A 37 7.25 -0.95 -11.26
C GLN A 37 7.49 -0.28 -9.91
N GLU A 38 8.41 0.68 -9.90
CA GLU A 38 8.74 1.49 -8.74
C GLU A 38 8.66 2.97 -9.08
N LEU A 39 7.92 3.72 -8.28
CA LEU A 39 7.83 5.17 -8.40
C LEU A 39 8.25 5.82 -7.07
N LYS A 40 9.30 6.62 -7.12
CA LYS A 40 9.70 7.53 -6.05
C LYS A 40 9.40 8.96 -6.50
N VAL A 41 8.73 9.72 -5.64
CA VAL A 41 8.36 11.11 -5.91
C VAL A 41 8.82 12.02 -4.78
N ASN A 42 9.31 13.19 -5.13
CA ASN A 42 9.60 14.25 -4.16
C ASN A 42 8.72 15.45 -4.48
N PHE A 43 8.07 15.99 -3.47
CA PHE A 43 7.10 17.05 -3.67
C PHE A 43 7.06 18.04 -2.51
N PRO A 44 6.88 19.34 -2.80
CA PRO A 44 6.73 20.38 -1.79
C PRO A 44 5.31 20.43 -1.24
N VAL A 45 5.18 20.72 0.04
CA VAL A 45 3.92 21.03 0.72
C VAL A 45 4.10 22.33 1.51
N ARG A 46 3.17 23.27 1.37
CA ARG A 46 3.13 24.47 2.21
C ARG A 46 2.56 24.10 3.57
N MET A 47 3.35 24.31 4.60
CA MET A 47 2.96 24.09 5.99
C MET A 47 2.09 25.26 6.50
N ASP A 48 1.44 25.08 7.66
CA ASP A 48 0.55 26.11 8.24
C ASP A 48 1.32 27.36 8.68
N ASN A 49 2.60 27.21 9.02
CA ASN A 49 3.51 28.32 9.31
C ASN A 49 3.99 29.08 8.05
N GLY A 50 3.57 28.65 6.84
CA GLY A 50 3.94 29.26 5.57
C GLY A 50 5.22 28.71 4.95
N GLU A 51 5.99 27.87 5.64
CA GLU A 51 7.19 27.24 5.09
C GLU A 51 6.87 26.19 4.04
N LEU A 52 7.83 25.95 3.15
CA LEU A 52 7.77 24.89 2.15
C LEU A 52 8.56 23.69 2.62
N LYS A 53 7.89 22.59 2.96
CA LYS A 53 8.52 21.34 3.38
C LYS A 53 8.51 20.33 2.25
N MET A 54 9.65 19.69 1.99
CA MET A 54 9.78 18.62 1.00
C MET A 54 9.46 17.27 1.61
N PHE A 55 8.62 16.50 0.93
CA PHE A 55 8.28 15.13 1.31
C PHE A 55 8.73 14.16 0.21
N THR A 56 9.07 12.94 0.64
CA THR A 56 9.35 11.82 -0.27
C THR A 56 8.23 10.79 -0.16
N GLY A 57 7.67 10.43 -1.29
CA GLY A 57 6.65 9.38 -1.41
C GLY A 57 7.08 8.25 -2.33
N TYR A 58 6.52 7.08 -2.10
CA TYR A 58 6.80 5.85 -2.84
C TYR A 58 5.50 5.18 -3.25
N ARG A 59 5.45 4.60 -4.46
CA ARG A 59 4.43 3.63 -4.86
C ARG A 59 5.11 2.52 -5.64
N ILE A 60 5.00 1.28 -5.15
CA ILE A 60 5.64 0.10 -5.72
C ILE A 60 4.54 -0.89 -6.08
N GLN A 61 4.58 -1.37 -7.33
CA GLN A 61 3.76 -2.44 -7.86
C GLN A 61 4.66 -3.65 -8.00
N HIS A 62 4.42 -4.68 -7.17
CA HIS A 62 5.29 -5.84 -7.12
C HIS A 62 4.94 -6.85 -8.20
N SER A 63 3.67 -7.22 -8.33
CA SER A 63 3.21 -8.10 -9.40
C SER A 63 1.74 -7.86 -9.73
N SER A 64 1.43 -7.81 -11.02
CA SER A 64 0.09 -7.67 -11.57
C SER A 64 -0.45 -8.98 -12.18
N THR A 65 0.28 -10.08 -12.07
CA THR A 65 -0.03 -11.37 -12.71
C THR A 65 -1.42 -11.90 -12.38
N ARG A 66 -1.93 -11.65 -11.15
CA ARG A 66 -3.25 -12.10 -10.71
C ARG A 66 -4.37 -11.07 -10.93
N GLY A 67 -4.05 -9.89 -11.44
CA GLY A 67 -5.00 -8.78 -11.64
C GLY A 67 -4.44 -7.45 -11.15
N PRO A 68 -5.29 -6.42 -11.06
CA PRO A 68 -4.85 -5.10 -10.62
C PRO A 68 -4.09 -5.15 -9.30
N CYS A 69 -3.01 -4.39 -9.21
CA CYS A 69 -2.23 -4.31 -7.98
C CYS A 69 -3.07 -3.74 -6.83
N LYS A 70 -2.83 -4.21 -5.62
CA LYS A 70 -3.60 -3.82 -4.42
C LYS A 70 -2.68 -3.63 -3.24
N GLY A 71 -2.80 -2.51 -2.53
CA GLY A 71 -2.05 -2.29 -1.29
C GLY A 71 -2.22 -0.93 -0.65
N GLY A 72 -1.93 -0.86 0.65
CA GLY A 72 -2.11 0.33 1.46
C GLY A 72 -1.10 1.45 1.18
N ILE A 73 -1.41 2.64 1.68
CA ILE A 73 -0.51 3.80 1.74
C ILE A 73 -0.18 4.03 3.22
N ARG A 74 1.10 4.02 3.57
CA ARG A 74 1.60 4.20 4.94
C ARG A 74 2.21 5.59 5.13
N PHE A 75 1.85 6.25 6.22
CA PHE A 75 2.50 7.49 6.65
C PHE A 75 3.33 7.19 7.90
N HIS A 76 4.66 7.23 7.78
CA HIS A 76 5.53 6.95 8.92
C HIS A 76 6.95 7.52 8.67
N PRO A 77 7.67 7.99 9.70
CA PRO A 77 9.02 8.55 9.55
C PRO A 77 10.05 7.53 9.02
N ASN A 78 9.84 6.25 9.28
CA ASN A 78 10.76 5.19 8.84
C ASN A 78 10.44 4.62 7.44
N VAL A 79 9.43 5.14 6.75
CA VAL A 79 9.11 4.70 5.39
C VAL A 79 10.29 4.96 4.46
N ASP A 80 10.81 3.90 3.86
CA ASP A 80 11.84 3.94 2.85
C ASP A 80 11.50 2.99 1.67
N MET A 81 12.34 2.97 0.65
CA MET A 81 12.11 2.19 -0.56
C MET A 81 12.07 0.69 -0.27
N ASP A 82 12.98 0.18 0.56
CA ASP A 82 13.10 -1.25 0.83
C ASP A 82 11.96 -1.77 1.72
N GLU A 83 11.48 -0.96 2.67
CA GLU A 83 10.28 -1.27 3.42
C GLU A 83 9.05 -1.38 2.48
N VAL A 84 8.90 -0.39 1.58
CA VAL A 84 7.75 -0.39 0.65
C VAL A 84 7.83 -1.53 -0.36
N ARG A 85 9.03 -1.90 -0.84
CA ARG A 85 9.26 -3.11 -1.67
C ARG A 85 8.82 -4.38 -0.97
N ALA A 86 9.29 -4.60 0.26
CA ALA A 86 8.95 -5.76 1.06
C ALA A 86 7.43 -5.88 1.26
N LEU A 87 6.80 -4.77 1.64
CA LEU A 87 5.36 -4.73 1.89
C LEU A 87 4.54 -4.92 0.60
N ALA A 88 5.00 -4.44 -0.56
CA ALA A 88 4.37 -4.68 -1.85
C ALA A 88 4.44 -6.16 -2.23
N ALA A 89 5.58 -6.80 -2.01
CA ALA A 89 5.78 -8.22 -2.24
C ALA A 89 4.88 -9.06 -1.32
N TRP A 90 4.81 -8.75 -0.01
CA TRP A 90 3.88 -9.41 0.91
C TRP A 90 2.43 -9.27 0.47
N MET A 91 2.04 -8.13 -0.14
CA MET A 91 0.68 -7.98 -0.68
C MET A 91 0.40 -8.93 -1.85
N THR A 92 1.37 -9.19 -2.74
CA THR A 92 1.23 -10.19 -3.81
C THR A 92 0.91 -11.58 -3.24
N PHE A 93 1.71 -12.05 -2.30
CA PHE A 93 1.51 -13.37 -1.69
C PHE A 93 0.26 -13.43 -0.82
N LYS A 94 -0.05 -12.36 -0.09
CA LYS A 94 -1.29 -12.26 0.71
C LYS A 94 -2.54 -12.41 -0.18
N CYS A 95 -2.58 -11.72 -1.32
CA CYS A 95 -3.68 -11.85 -2.27
C CYS A 95 -3.76 -13.27 -2.88
N ALA A 96 -2.62 -13.90 -3.14
CA ALA A 96 -2.55 -15.26 -3.66
C ALA A 96 -3.07 -16.28 -2.62
N VAL A 97 -2.62 -16.21 -1.37
CA VAL A 97 -3.07 -17.08 -0.26
C VAL A 97 -4.57 -16.93 -0.01
N ALA A 98 -5.08 -15.69 -0.04
CA ALA A 98 -6.51 -15.42 0.09
C ALA A 98 -7.33 -15.78 -1.18
N ASN A 99 -6.68 -16.24 -2.24
CA ASN A 99 -7.25 -16.59 -3.54
C ASN A 99 -8.15 -15.48 -4.12
N ILE A 100 -7.73 -14.23 -4.01
CA ILE A 100 -8.43 -13.10 -4.61
C ILE A 100 -7.71 -12.62 -5.88
N PRO A 101 -8.44 -12.09 -6.89
CA PRO A 101 -7.91 -11.74 -8.20
C PRO A 101 -7.20 -10.37 -8.20
N TYR A 102 -6.22 -10.22 -7.34
CA TYR A 102 -5.42 -9.00 -7.22
C TYR A 102 -3.92 -9.32 -7.16
N GLY A 103 -3.16 -8.41 -7.73
CA GLY A 103 -1.72 -8.34 -7.55
C GLY A 103 -1.33 -7.64 -6.26
N GLY A 104 -0.05 -7.31 -6.10
CA GLY A 104 0.49 -6.66 -4.93
C GLY A 104 1.10 -5.30 -5.20
N ALA A 105 0.72 -4.31 -4.39
CA ALA A 105 1.36 -3.00 -4.36
C ALA A 105 1.48 -2.47 -2.93
N LYS A 106 2.30 -1.46 -2.77
CA LYS A 106 2.40 -0.67 -1.53
C LYS A 106 2.79 0.75 -1.86
N GLY A 107 2.30 1.68 -1.04
CA GLY A 107 2.73 3.06 -1.05
C GLY A 107 3.09 3.56 0.34
N GLY A 108 3.73 4.71 0.38
CA GLY A 108 4.01 5.38 1.64
C GLY A 108 4.64 6.76 1.44
N ILE A 109 4.59 7.56 2.49
CA ILE A 109 5.26 8.84 2.57
C ILE A 109 6.12 8.86 3.83
N THR A 110 7.38 9.28 3.68
CA THR A 110 8.27 9.51 4.82
C THR A 110 7.85 10.79 5.52
N CYS A 111 7.09 10.67 6.60
CA CYS A 111 6.58 11.80 7.39
C CYS A 111 6.24 11.36 8.82
N ASP A 112 6.12 12.31 9.72
CA ASP A 112 5.55 12.10 11.05
C ASP A 112 4.17 12.77 11.12
N PRO A 113 3.07 12.00 10.98
CA PRO A 113 1.71 12.55 11.00
C PRO A 113 1.32 13.16 12.35
N SER A 114 1.96 12.75 13.46
CA SER A 114 1.67 13.28 14.79
C SER A 114 2.09 14.75 14.94
N GLN A 115 3.01 15.20 14.09
CA GLN A 115 3.53 16.57 14.06
C GLN A 115 2.86 17.45 13.00
N MET A 116 1.79 16.95 12.37
CA MET A 116 1.12 17.63 11.26
C MET A 116 -0.33 17.94 11.60
N SER A 117 -0.78 19.11 11.18
CA SER A 117 -2.20 19.43 11.24
C SER A 117 -3.00 18.63 10.22
N LYS A 118 -4.31 18.55 10.40
CA LYS A 118 -5.21 17.91 9.43
C LYS A 118 -5.10 18.54 8.04
N GLY A 119 -5.01 19.87 7.96
CA GLY A 119 -4.85 20.61 6.71
C GLY A 119 -3.53 20.32 6.01
N GLU A 120 -2.45 20.16 6.77
CA GLU A 120 -1.14 19.76 6.25
C GLU A 120 -1.15 18.32 5.71
N LEU A 121 -1.79 17.40 6.45
CA LEU A 121 -1.98 16.01 6.00
C LEU A 121 -2.80 15.93 4.72
N GLU A 122 -3.86 16.74 4.60
CA GLU A 122 -4.68 16.80 3.40
C GLU A 122 -3.86 17.30 2.20
N ARG A 123 -3.15 18.42 2.35
CA ARG A 123 -2.31 18.98 1.27
C ARG A 123 -1.24 17.99 0.83
N MET A 124 -0.57 17.34 1.78
CA MET A 124 0.44 16.32 1.51
C MET A 124 -0.17 15.13 0.76
N THR A 125 -1.30 14.62 1.22
CA THR A 125 -2.00 13.48 0.61
C THR A 125 -2.44 13.80 -0.82
N ARG A 126 -3.06 14.95 -1.04
CA ARG A 126 -3.52 15.37 -2.37
C ARG A 126 -2.34 15.55 -3.33
N ARG A 127 -1.24 16.12 -2.85
CA ARG A 127 -0.03 16.28 -3.69
C ARG A 127 0.57 14.93 -4.07
N TYR A 128 0.68 14.01 -3.12
CA TYR A 128 1.13 12.65 -3.38
C TYR A 128 0.19 11.91 -4.35
N ALA A 129 -1.13 11.98 -4.13
CA ALA A 129 -2.12 11.35 -5.00
C ALA A 129 -2.02 11.84 -6.45
N ALA A 130 -1.82 13.14 -6.65
CA ALA A 130 -1.60 13.72 -7.98
C ALA A 130 -0.34 13.16 -8.66
N MET A 131 0.74 12.95 -7.89
CA MET A 131 2.01 12.42 -8.43
C MET A 131 1.92 10.95 -8.80
N ILE A 132 1.20 10.12 -8.03
CA ILE A 132 1.04 8.69 -8.33
C ILE A 132 -0.14 8.39 -9.27
N ALA A 133 -1.00 9.37 -9.56
CA ALA A 133 -2.19 9.20 -10.40
C ALA A 133 -1.93 8.51 -11.76
N PRO A 134 -0.79 8.68 -12.45
CA PRO A 134 -0.52 8.00 -13.73
C PRO A 134 -0.46 6.47 -13.61
N ILE A 135 -0.06 5.94 -12.46
CA ILE A 135 0.16 4.49 -12.26
C ILE A 135 -0.94 3.81 -11.46
N ILE A 136 -1.79 4.54 -10.75
CA ILE A 136 -2.94 3.99 -10.02
C ILE A 136 -4.22 4.01 -10.87
N GLY A 137 -5.23 3.27 -10.42
CA GLY A 137 -6.55 3.26 -11.06
C GLY A 137 -7.31 1.96 -10.80
N PRO A 138 -8.63 1.95 -11.05
CA PRO A 138 -9.49 0.78 -10.75
C PRO A 138 -9.05 -0.52 -11.42
N HIS A 139 -8.38 -0.44 -12.57
CA HIS A 139 -7.93 -1.58 -13.36
C HIS A 139 -6.40 -1.74 -13.40
N LYS A 140 -5.67 -0.93 -12.61
CA LYS A 140 -4.19 -0.94 -12.58
C LYS A 140 -3.66 -1.23 -11.18
N ASP A 141 -3.96 -0.33 -10.26
CA ASP A 141 -3.44 -0.37 -8.91
C ASP A 141 -4.37 0.40 -7.97
N ILE A 142 -4.89 -0.27 -6.96
CA ILE A 142 -5.94 0.23 -6.08
C ILE A 142 -5.37 0.45 -4.67
N PRO A 143 -5.10 1.69 -4.27
CA PRO A 143 -4.69 2.03 -2.91
C PRO A 143 -5.73 1.69 -1.84
N ALA A 144 -5.26 1.56 -0.61
CA ALA A 144 -6.06 1.27 0.57
C ALA A 144 -5.46 1.96 1.81
N PRO A 145 -6.18 2.03 2.93
CA PRO A 145 -5.61 2.48 4.21
C PRO A 145 -4.52 1.52 4.72
N ASP A 146 -3.56 2.09 5.44
CA ASP A 146 -2.52 1.39 6.20
C ASP A 146 -2.17 2.19 7.46
N VAL A 147 -0.99 2.01 8.03
CA VAL A 147 -0.54 2.75 9.23
C VAL A 147 -0.66 4.26 9.02
N ASN A 148 -1.32 4.93 9.94
CA ASN A 148 -1.56 6.38 9.98
C ASN A 148 -2.32 6.93 8.76
N THR A 149 -3.08 6.09 8.05
CA THR A 149 -4.05 6.51 7.04
C THR A 149 -5.42 5.87 7.34
N ASN A 150 -6.48 6.54 6.91
CA ASN A 150 -7.85 6.17 7.25
C ASN A 150 -8.81 6.45 6.09
N ALA A 151 -10.11 6.32 6.34
CA ALA A 151 -11.15 6.54 5.34
C ALA A 151 -11.14 7.98 4.77
N GLU A 152 -10.81 8.97 5.59
CA GLU A 152 -10.74 10.36 5.16
C GLU A 152 -9.57 10.59 4.20
N VAL A 153 -8.38 10.06 4.54
CA VAL A 153 -7.21 10.08 3.64
C VAL A 153 -7.53 9.43 2.30
N MET A 154 -8.25 8.31 2.30
CA MET A 154 -8.70 7.65 1.06
C MET A 154 -9.69 8.53 0.29
N GLY A 155 -10.54 9.28 0.97
CA GLY A 155 -11.42 10.28 0.36
C GLY A 155 -10.62 11.35 -0.40
N TRP A 156 -9.57 11.90 0.19
CA TRP A 156 -8.68 12.88 -0.47
C TRP A 156 -7.96 12.30 -1.69
N VAL A 157 -7.52 11.04 -1.61
CA VAL A 157 -6.89 10.35 -2.75
C VAL A 157 -7.90 10.19 -3.89
N MET A 158 -9.11 9.70 -3.59
CA MET A 158 -10.19 9.49 -4.56
C MET A 158 -10.61 10.81 -5.23
N ASP A 159 -10.82 11.84 -4.44
CA ASP A 159 -11.20 13.17 -4.91
C ASP A 159 -10.14 13.75 -5.86
N THR A 160 -8.88 13.74 -5.44
CA THR A 160 -7.76 14.23 -6.26
C THR A 160 -7.62 13.47 -7.58
N TYR A 161 -7.79 12.14 -7.54
CA TYR A 161 -7.76 11.32 -8.74
C TYR A 161 -8.94 11.63 -9.67
N SER A 162 -10.15 11.73 -9.11
CA SER A 162 -11.37 12.05 -9.86
C SER A 162 -11.31 13.42 -10.52
N MET A 163 -10.78 14.43 -9.83
CA MET A 163 -10.56 15.77 -10.39
C MET A 163 -9.68 15.74 -11.64
N LYS A 164 -8.63 14.92 -11.64
CA LYS A 164 -7.73 14.79 -12.79
C LYS A 164 -8.43 14.25 -14.04
N TYR A 165 -9.42 13.38 -13.87
CA TYR A 165 -10.16 12.76 -14.97
C TYR A 165 -11.50 13.44 -15.27
N GLY A 166 -11.95 14.38 -14.42
CA GLY A 166 -13.14 15.19 -14.65
C GLY A 166 -14.47 14.50 -14.30
N TYR A 167 -14.43 13.33 -13.67
CA TYR A 167 -15.63 12.62 -13.18
C TYR A 167 -15.30 11.77 -11.96
N PRO A 168 -16.31 11.43 -11.11
CA PRO A 168 -16.10 10.60 -9.92
C PRO A 168 -15.65 9.19 -10.28
N ILE A 169 -14.53 8.73 -9.67
CA ILE A 169 -13.98 7.38 -9.87
C ILE A 169 -13.80 6.69 -8.49
N PRO A 170 -14.89 6.27 -7.85
CA PRO A 170 -14.81 5.68 -6.49
C PRO A 170 -14.04 4.36 -6.46
N GLY A 171 -13.94 3.63 -7.57
CA GLY A 171 -13.19 2.39 -7.68
C GLY A 171 -11.67 2.53 -7.55
N VAL A 172 -11.12 3.75 -7.58
CA VAL A 172 -9.68 3.97 -7.50
C VAL A 172 -9.07 3.59 -6.15
N VAL A 173 -9.83 3.65 -5.05
CA VAL A 173 -9.39 3.29 -3.71
C VAL A 173 -10.40 2.42 -2.98
N THR A 174 -9.94 1.63 -2.01
CA THR A 174 -10.79 0.96 -1.02
C THR A 174 -10.61 1.56 0.37
N GLY A 175 -11.49 1.24 1.31
CA GLY A 175 -11.41 1.71 2.69
C GLY A 175 -11.83 3.17 2.90
N LYS A 176 -12.44 3.80 1.90
CA LYS A 176 -13.10 5.09 2.01
C LYS A 176 -14.43 4.97 2.78
N ALA A 177 -14.97 6.10 3.22
CA ALA A 177 -16.24 6.15 3.93
C ALA A 177 -17.39 5.57 3.09
N PHE A 178 -18.40 4.99 3.77
CA PHE A 178 -19.54 4.34 3.11
C PHE A 178 -20.30 5.32 2.21
N GLU A 179 -20.50 6.54 2.67
CA GLU A 179 -21.25 7.61 2.00
C GLU A 179 -20.67 8.01 0.64
N ILE A 180 -19.38 7.73 0.41
CA ILE A 180 -18.68 7.99 -0.85
C ILE A 180 -18.34 6.70 -1.62
N GLY A 181 -19.10 5.62 -1.38
CA GLY A 181 -18.97 4.35 -2.07
C GLY A 181 -18.00 3.37 -1.40
N GLY A 182 -17.82 3.46 -0.08
CA GLY A 182 -17.16 2.45 0.74
C GLY A 182 -17.99 1.19 0.92
N SER A 183 -17.38 0.12 1.44
CA SER A 183 -18.05 -1.16 1.68
C SER A 183 -18.43 -1.32 3.15
N LEU A 184 -19.62 -1.86 3.40
CA LEU A 184 -20.03 -2.31 4.74
C LEU A 184 -19.07 -3.39 5.25
N GLY A 185 -18.87 -3.44 6.57
CA GLY A 185 -18.02 -4.45 7.22
C GLY A 185 -16.50 -4.14 7.13
N ARG A 186 -16.08 -3.10 6.44
CA ARG A 186 -14.64 -2.77 6.32
C ARG A 186 -14.00 -2.37 7.65
N PRO A 187 -14.65 -1.59 8.54
CA PRO A 187 -14.04 -1.20 9.82
C PRO A 187 -13.60 -2.39 10.68
N GLU A 188 -14.42 -3.42 10.77
CA GLU A 188 -14.15 -4.62 11.57
C GLU A 188 -13.42 -5.74 10.82
N ALA A 189 -13.28 -5.64 9.48
CA ALA A 189 -12.81 -6.75 8.64
C ALA A 189 -11.44 -7.32 9.06
N THR A 190 -10.49 -6.47 9.46
CA THR A 190 -9.16 -6.91 9.89
C THR A 190 -9.22 -7.72 11.19
N GLY A 191 -9.88 -7.18 12.22
CA GLY A 191 -10.05 -7.87 13.51
C GLY A 191 -10.88 -9.16 13.37
N ARG A 192 -11.95 -9.11 12.57
CA ARG A 192 -12.78 -10.29 12.27
C ARG A 192 -11.98 -11.39 11.57
N GLY A 193 -11.12 -11.04 10.62
CA GLY A 193 -10.25 -12.00 9.95
C GLY A 193 -9.26 -12.67 10.91
N VAL A 194 -8.63 -11.89 11.79
CA VAL A 194 -7.74 -12.42 12.84
C VAL A 194 -8.51 -13.37 13.76
N MET A 195 -9.69 -12.97 14.22
CA MET A 195 -10.54 -13.81 15.07
C MET A 195 -10.86 -15.16 14.39
N LEU A 196 -11.25 -15.14 13.11
CA LEU A 196 -11.56 -16.37 12.37
C LEU A 196 -10.34 -17.28 12.22
N CYS A 197 -9.16 -16.72 11.92
CA CYS A 197 -7.92 -17.50 11.85
C CYS A 197 -7.55 -18.13 13.20
N CYS A 198 -7.69 -17.40 14.31
CA CYS A 198 -7.48 -17.94 15.65
C CYS A 198 -8.47 -19.04 15.97
N CYS A 199 -9.77 -18.86 15.67
CA CYS A 199 -10.77 -19.90 15.87
C CYS A 199 -10.44 -21.19 15.13
N LEU A 200 -10.05 -21.09 13.84
CA LEU A 200 -9.65 -22.26 13.05
C LEU A 200 -8.44 -22.98 13.65
N LEU A 201 -7.46 -22.25 14.17
CA LEU A 201 -6.25 -22.79 14.76
C LEU A 201 -6.54 -23.62 16.04
N TYR A 202 -7.56 -23.22 16.82
CA TYR A 202 -7.92 -23.86 18.08
C TYR A 202 -9.06 -24.87 17.95
N THR A 203 -9.82 -24.85 16.87
CA THR A 203 -11.01 -25.70 16.67
C THR A 203 -10.86 -26.73 15.55
N SER A 204 -9.81 -26.65 14.74
CA SER A 204 -9.49 -27.71 13.77
C SER A 204 -8.88 -28.91 14.47
N PRO A 205 -9.30 -30.15 14.14
CA PRO A 205 -8.75 -31.36 14.68
C PRO A 205 -7.30 -31.59 14.25
#